data_ead355fc65304e9c2d02bdd716f1026c
#
_entry.id   ead355fc65304e9c2d02bdd716f1026c
#
_cell.length_a   1.000
_cell.length_b   1.000
_cell.length_c   1.000
_cell.angle_alpha   90.00
_cell.angle_beta   90.00
_cell.angle_gamma   90.00
#
_symmetry.space_group_name_H-M   'P 1'
#
loop_
_entity.id
_entity.type
_entity.pdbx_description
1 polymer ?
#
loop_
_entity_poly.entity_id
_entity_poly.type
_entity_poly.pdbx_seq_one_letter_code
_entity_poly.pdbx_strand_id
1 'polypeptide(L)'
;MVHVLQHSEMPPWAVDTSYIHFVNERQITKEYKDSLLTWIFDGSLQGDPALQPPTPLYPLRQLGGTPDTIVQMLKFKSNAGATDSYNTIAVPLNLGQNRFLRAVELVPSDPQLIHHSLIVAGSSGGINIDTSGNAYAVPGNIAIGTWAPGSMPIVYPNAPELKMGIELPANGEIGMNIHTPKGTAGQLIDIQVRLYFYPVNETGIRQVFDFVPLQYWANDFFIPAGQIKSFSVEEPAPSQAISIFSAFPHSHQICTEIINYAYDPLTNDTMPLMKIDRWDFEHQEYYYYKNLVKLSPSYILHSDHTYDNTSLNHHNPHSPPQLITAGFNTDDEMLYDGFQFIAYQAGDENINIDSILKHDPLIVLGIP
;
A
#
# COMPACT_ATOMS: atom_id res chain seq x y z
N MET A 1 -11.53 -19.57 12.17
CA MET A 1 -12.24 -19.33 10.90
C MET A 1 -13.60 -18.66 11.11
N VAL A 2 -14.53 -19.17 11.94
CA VAL A 2 -15.85 -18.54 12.14
C VAL A 2 -15.72 -17.07 12.55
N HIS A 3 -14.92 -16.78 13.58
CA HIS A 3 -14.71 -15.41 14.06
C HIS A 3 -14.28 -14.47 12.94
N VAL A 4 -13.20 -14.79 12.22
CA VAL A 4 -12.64 -13.92 11.17
C VAL A 4 -13.58 -13.72 9.97
N LEU A 5 -14.43 -14.72 9.67
CA LEU A 5 -15.48 -14.58 8.66
C LEU A 5 -16.63 -13.68 9.16
N GLN A 6 -17.09 -13.87 10.39
CA GLN A 6 -18.18 -13.08 10.96
C GLN A 6 -17.81 -11.60 11.12
N HIS A 7 -16.56 -11.33 11.48
CA HIS A 7 -16.06 -9.97 11.68
C HIS A 7 -15.41 -9.37 10.43
N SER A 8 -15.46 -10.08 9.28
CA SER A 8 -14.87 -9.65 8.01
C SER A 8 -13.36 -9.30 8.11
N GLU A 9 -12.62 -10.05 8.94
CA GLU A 9 -11.17 -9.98 9.04
C GLU A 9 -10.49 -10.76 7.91
N MET A 10 -11.21 -11.70 7.29
CA MET A 10 -10.74 -12.46 6.14
C MET A 10 -11.78 -12.52 5.04
N PRO A 11 -11.35 -12.31 3.77
CA PRO A 11 -10.00 -11.91 3.35
C PRO A 11 -9.64 -10.51 3.84
N PRO A 12 -8.34 -10.19 4.04
CA PRO A 12 -7.90 -8.88 4.51
C PRO A 12 -8.15 -7.83 3.41
N TRP A 13 -9.18 -7.02 3.61
CA TRP A 13 -9.57 -5.93 2.73
C TRP A 13 -10.27 -4.86 3.55
N ALA A 14 -9.58 -3.74 3.76
CA ALA A 14 -10.05 -2.71 4.69
C ALA A 14 -11.01 -1.72 4.07
N VAL A 15 -10.88 -1.44 2.75
CA VAL A 15 -11.65 -0.37 2.09
C VAL A 15 -13.09 -0.76 1.78
N ASP A 16 -14.00 0.20 1.95
CA ASP A 16 -15.42 0.06 1.63
C ASP A 16 -15.64 0.21 0.12
N THR A 17 -15.93 -0.90 -0.55
CA THR A 17 -16.18 -0.95 -1.99
C THR A 17 -17.53 -0.38 -2.40
N SER A 18 -18.43 -0.09 -1.45
CA SER A 18 -19.66 0.66 -1.74
C SER A 18 -19.43 2.17 -1.86
N TYR A 19 -18.31 2.66 -1.32
CA TYR A 19 -17.91 4.05 -1.37
C TYR A 19 -17.22 4.40 -2.69
N ILE A 20 -16.21 3.60 -3.08
CA ILE A 20 -15.53 3.66 -4.38
C ILE A 20 -14.88 2.30 -4.70
N HIS A 21 -14.76 1.97 -5.99
CA HIS A 21 -14.21 0.69 -6.43
C HIS A 21 -12.71 0.72 -6.72
N PHE A 22 -12.04 -0.37 -6.35
CA PHE A 22 -10.61 -0.59 -6.56
C PHE A 22 -10.33 -1.80 -7.46
N VAL A 23 -9.09 -1.94 -7.89
CA VAL A 23 -8.60 -3.12 -8.60
C VAL A 23 -8.45 -4.29 -7.61
N ASN A 24 -8.77 -5.50 -8.04
CA ASN A 24 -8.58 -6.72 -7.24
C ASN A 24 -9.24 -6.70 -5.86
N GLU A 25 -10.46 -6.21 -5.77
CA GLU A 25 -11.24 -6.22 -4.53
C GLU A 25 -11.32 -7.62 -3.93
N ARG A 26 -10.75 -7.81 -2.75
CA ARG A 26 -10.71 -9.09 -2.03
C ARG A 26 -11.91 -9.22 -1.09
N GLN A 27 -13.10 -9.37 -1.67
CA GLN A 27 -14.31 -9.56 -0.91
C GLN A 27 -14.97 -10.91 -1.25
N ILE A 28 -15.47 -11.57 -0.25
CA ILE A 28 -16.37 -12.71 -0.44
C ILE A 28 -17.82 -12.23 -0.39
N THR A 29 -18.64 -12.71 -1.31
CA THR A 29 -20.06 -12.37 -1.29
C THR A 29 -20.73 -12.94 -0.05
N LYS A 30 -21.86 -12.35 0.33
CA LYS A 30 -22.64 -12.85 1.46
C LYS A 30 -22.99 -14.34 1.30
N GLU A 31 -23.33 -14.77 0.11
CA GLU A 31 -23.69 -16.15 -0.22
C GLU A 31 -22.52 -17.11 0.02
N TYR A 32 -21.30 -16.75 -0.39
CA TYR A 32 -20.12 -17.57 -0.12
C TYR A 32 -19.78 -17.59 1.37
N LYS A 33 -19.91 -16.46 2.06
CA LYS A 33 -19.70 -16.38 3.51
C LYS A 33 -20.67 -17.27 4.26
N ASP A 34 -21.97 -17.18 3.94
CA ASP A 34 -23.02 -18.00 4.54
C ASP A 34 -22.80 -19.49 4.27
N SER A 35 -22.39 -19.84 3.05
CA SER A 35 -22.07 -21.23 2.67
C SER A 35 -20.89 -21.80 3.47
N LEU A 36 -19.81 -21.01 3.64
CA LEU A 36 -18.66 -21.40 4.46
C LEU A 36 -19.05 -21.59 5.93
N LEU A 37 -19.82 -20.67 6.48
CA LEU A 37 -20.28 -20.75 7.87
C LEU A 37 -21.16 -21.97 8.08
N THR A 38 -22.10 -22.24 7.16
CA THR A 38 -22.97 -23.43 7.19
C THR A 38 -22.14 -24.71 7.17
N TRP A 39 -21.19 -24.82 6.23
CA TRP A 39 -20.30 -25.98 6.14
C TRP A 39 -19.51 -26.22 7.44
N ILE A 40 -19.01 -25.12 8.07
CA ILE A 40 -18.28 -25.23 9.34
C ILE A 40 -19.21 -25.72 10.47
N PHE A 41 -20.42 -25.17 10.57
CA PHE A 41 -21.39 -25.57 11.60
C PHE A 41 -21.93 -27.00 11.40
N ASP A 42 -21.96 -27.49 10.17
CA ASP A 42 -22.33 -28.86 9.81
C ASP A 42 -21.18 -29.87 10.05
N GLY A 43 -20.09 -29.45 10.68
CA GLY A 43 -18.98 -30.31 11.10
C GLY A 43 -17.82 -30.38 10.08
N SER A 44 -17.76 -29.47 9.10
CA SER A 44 -16.67 -29.38 8.12
C SER A 44 -16.44 -30.68 7.36
N LEU A 45 -17.53 -31.33 6.92
CA LEU A 45 -17.47 -32.63 6.24
C LEU A 45 -16.61 -32.52 4.96
N GLN A 46 -15.79 -33.53 4.76
CA GLN A 46 -15.00 -33.67 3.53
C GLN A 46 -15.95 -33.90 2.35
N GLY A 47 -15.75 -33.16 1.27
CA GLY A 47 -16.46 -33.40 0.01
C GLY A 47 -15.96 -34.66 -0.73
N ASP A 48 -16.47 -34.86 -1.93
CA ASP A 48 -16.03 -35.97 -2.78
C ASP A 48 -14.54 -35.75 -3.19
N PRO A 49 -13.60 -36.65 -2.82
CA PRO A 49 -12.21 -36.56 -3.20
C PRO A 49 -11.96 -36.49 -4.72
N ALA A 50 -12.88 -37.06 -5.53
CA ALA A 50 -12.77 -37.01 -6.99
C ALA A 50 -12.97 -35.59 -7.56
N LEU A 51 -13.61 -34.70 -6.80
CA LEU A 51 -13.86 -33.31 -7.15
C LEU A 51 -12.84 -32.36 -6.53
N GLN A 52 -11.81 -32.89 -5.86
CA GLN A 52 -10.78 -32.05 -5.22
C GLN A 52 -10.06 -31.22 -6.29
N PRO A 53 -10.03 -29.89 -6.14
CA PRO A 53 -9.23 -29.03 -7.03
C PRO A 53 -7.74 -29.30 -6.84
N PRO A 54 -6.90 -28.96 -7.83
CA PRO A 54 -5.44 -29.01 -7.64
C PRO A 54 -5.02 -28.16 -6.46
N THR A 55 -3.99 -28.58 -5.75
CA THR A 55 -3.44 -27.81 -4.63
C THR A 55 -3.00 -26.44 -5.12
N PRO A 56 -3.46 -25.34 -4.50
CA PRO A 56 -3.03 -24.01 -4.88
C PRO A 56 -1.51 -23.86 -4.78
N LEU A 57 -0.91 -23.20 -5.75
CA LEU A 57 0.50 -22.83 -5.71
C LEU A 57 0.62 -21.37 -5.26
N TYR A 58 1.42 -21.14 -4.24
CA TYR A 58 1.71 -19.81 -3.71
C TYR A 58 3.17 -19.46 -3.98
N PRO A 59 3.53 -19.06 -5.22
CA PRO A 59 4.90 -18.73 -5.54
C PRO A 59 5.34 -17.47 -4.83
N LEU A 60 6.61 -17.38 -4.43
CA LEU A 60 7.22 -16.15 -3.91
C LEU A 60 7.23 -15.03 -4.97
N ARG A 61 7.18 -15.41 -6.25
CA ARG A 61 7.03 -14.50 -7.38
C ARG A 61 5.58 -14.47 -7.82
N GLN A 62 5.05 -13.27 -7.94
CA GLN A 62 3.68 -13.03 -8.38
C GLN A 62 3.62 -12.49 -9.82
N LEU A 63 4.72 -11.87 -10.32
CA LEU A 63 4.78 -11.40 -11.69
C LEU A 63 5.36 -12.45 -12.64
N GLY A 64 4.73 -12.57 -13.81
CA GLY A 64 5.22 -13.36 -14.94
C GLY A 64 6.38 -12.69 -15.68
N GLY A 65 6.90 -13.38 -16.68
CA GLY A 65 7.98 -12.86 -17.51
C GLY A 65 9.36 -12.82 -16.83
N THR A 66 10.30 -12.21 -17.53
CA THR A 66 11.68 -12.02 -17.05
C THR A 66 11.85 -10.56 -16.65
N PRO A 67 12.29 -10.25 -15.43
CA PRO A 67 12.60 -8.88 -15.07
C PRO A 67 13.77 -8.35 -15.90
N ASP A 68 13.72 -7.08 -16.29
CA ASP A 68 14.82 -6.41 -17.00
C ASP A 68 16.04 -6.25 -16.08
N THR A 69 15.82 -6.06 -14.79
CA THR A 69 16.88 -5.89 -13.80
C THR A 69 16.48 -6.56 -12.47
N ILE A 70 17.39 -7.30 -11.90
CA ILE A 70 17.26 -7.84 -10.55
C ILE A 70 18.27 -7.12 -9.67
N VAL A 71 17.77 -6.38 -8.71
CA VAL A 71 18.58 -5.66 -7.72
C VAL A 71 18.68 -6.51 -6.47
N GLN A 72 19.88 -7.01 -6.16
CA GLN A 72 20.15 -7.67 -4.89
C GLN A 72 20.39 -6.58 -3.84
N MET A 73 19.48 -6.46 -2.89
CA MET A 73 19.60 -5.48 -1.82
C MET A 73 20.73 -5.83 -0.85
N LEU A 74 21.22 -4.82 -0.12
CA LEU A 74 22.22 -5.02 0.92
C LEU A 74 21.67 -5.95 2.00
N LYS A 75 22.38 -7.05 2.25
CA LYS A 75 21.99 -7.98 3.31
C LYS A 75 22.44 -7.47 4.67
N PHE A 76 21.57 -7.61 5.65
CA PHE A 76 21.87 -7.25 7.03
C PHE A 76 21.22 -8.24 8.01
N LYS A 77 21.66 -8.20 9.28
CA LYS A 77 21.00 -8.96 10.33
C LYS A 77 19.99 -8.07 11.04
N SER A 78 18.76 -8.59 11.19
CA SER A 78 17.75 -7.91 12.00
C SER A 78 18.26 -7.66 13.41
N ASN A 79 17.97 -6.49 13.94
CA ASN A 79 18.20 -6.11 15.35
C ASN A 79 16.89 -6.03 16.15
N ALA A 80 15.77 -6.53 15.60
CA ALA A 80 14.47 -6.57 16.24
C ALA A 80 14.42 -7.65 17.35
N GLY A 81 14.84 -7.28 18.54
CA GLY A 81 14.84 -8.13 19.73
C GLY A 81 13.49 -8.12 20.45
N ALA A 82 13.37 -7.31 21.50
CA ALA A 82 12.14 -7.14 22.28
C ALA A 82 11.14 -6.19 21.59
N THR A 83 11.62 -5.35 20.68
CA THR A 83 10.83 -4.38 19.90
C THR A 83 11.07 -4.62 18.42
N ASP A 84 10.20 -4.07 17.58
CA ASP A 84 10.37 -3.99 16.16
C ASP A 84 11.61 -3.17 15.78
N SER A 85 12.06 -3.29 14.54
CA SER A 85 13.21 -2.57 14.04
C SER A 85 12.97 -2.05 12.62
N TYR A 86 13.40 -0.81 12.39
CA TYR A 86 13.30 -0.11 11.11
C TYR A 86 14.69 0.14 10.57
N ASN A 87 14.93 -0.30 9.34
CA ASN A 87 16.24 -0.20 8.71
C ASN A 87 16.10 0.37 7.31
N THR A 88 17.00 1.30 6.96
CA THR A 88 17.10 1.83 5.59
C THR A 88 18.35 1.28 4.92
N ILE A 89 18.18 0.63 3.78
CA ILE A 89 19.27 0.14 2.94
C ILE A 89 19.14 0.68 1.53
N ALA A 90 20.25 0.82 0.82
CA ALA A 90 20.27 1.27 -0.56
C ALA A 90 21.36 0.57 -1.35
N VAL A 91 21.15 0.44 -2.66
CA VAL A 91 22.14 -0.05 -3.60
C VAL A 91 22.09 0.78 -4.89
N PRO A 92 23.26 1.02 -5.55
CA PRO A 92 23.30 1.73 -6.83
C PRO A 92 22.48 1.01 -7.91
N LEU A 93 21.79 1.80 -8.74
CA LEU A 93 21.10 1.37 -9.93
C LEU A 93 21.71 2.05 -11.16
N ASN A 94 22.41 1.28 -12.01
CA ASN A 94 23.08 1.78 -13.20
C ASN A 94 22.31 1.32 -14.45
N LEU A 95 21.43 2.16 -14.95
CA LEU A 95 20.58 1.87 -16.12
C LEU A 95 21.19 2.32 -17.45
N GLY A 96 22.26 3.10 -17.42
CA GLY A 96 22.93 3.68 -18.60
C GLY A 96 22.16 4.84 -19.25
N GLN A 97 20.86 4.91 -19.08
CA GLN A 97 19.97 6.01 -19.48
C GLN A 97 18.71 5.99 -18.62
N ASN A 98 17.94 7.09 -18.63
CA ASN A 98 16.65 7.10 -17.97
C ASN A 98 15.71 6.02 -18.53
N ARG A 99 14.97 5.35 -17.67
CA ARG A 99 14.05 4.28 -18.04
C ARG A 99 12.72 4.45 -17.30
N PHE A 100 11.63 4.20 -18.01
CA PHE A 100 10.32 4.14 -17.38
C PHE A 100 10.09 2.77 -16.74
N LEU A 101 9.95 2.77 -15.42
CA LEU A 101 9.54 1.61 -14.63
C LEU A 101 8.07 1.29 -14.91
N ARG A 102 7.80 0.06 -15.28
CA ARG A 102 6.47 -0.46 -15.56
C ARG A 102 5.93 -1.31 -14.41
N ALA A 103 6.81 -2.07 -13.76
CA ALA A 103 6.41 -2.86 -12.60
C ALA A 103 7.58 -3.07 -11.66
N VAL A 104 7.26 -3.26 -10.39
CA VAL A 104 8.23 -3.60 -9.34
C VAL A 104 7.70 -4.75 -8.48
N GLU A 105 8.55 -5.72 -8.22
CA GLU A 105 8.25 -6.86 -7.37
C GLU A 105 9.35 -7.02 -6.32
N LEU A 106 8.98 -7.03 -5.05
CA LEU A 106 9.87 -7.38 -3.95
C LEU A 106 9.78 -8.89 -3.68
N VAL A 107 10.91 -9.54 -3.57
CA VAL A 107 11.01 -10.98 -3.29
C VAL A 107 11.96 -11.20 -2.10
N PRO A 108 11.43 -11.35 -0.89
CA PRO A 108 12.22 -11.71 0.27
C PRO A 108 12.58 -13.20 0.22
N SER A 109 13.73 -13.56 0.77
CA SER A 109 14.10 -14.97 0.96
C SER A 109 13.23 -15.65 2.01
N ASP A 110 12.82 -14.90 3.03
CA ASP A 110 11.88 -15.33 4.07
C ASP A 110 10.88 -14.19 4.35
N PRO A 111 9.63 -14.32 3.89
CA PRO A 111 8.63 -13.29 4.09
C PRO A 111 8.20 -13.10 5.54
N GLN A 112 8.46 -14.05 6.44
CA GLN A 112 8.11 -13.94 7.87
C GLN A 112 9.03 -12.97 8.62
N LEU A 113 10.18 -12.62 8.04
CA LEU A 113 11.15 -11.70 8.64
C LEU A 113 10.86 -10.23 8.32
N ILE A 114 9.88 -9.96 7.47
CA ILE A 114 9.53 -8.59 7.04
C ILE A 114 8.05 -8.37 7.31
N HIS A 115 7.75 -7.37 8.14
CA HIS A 115 6.38 -6.94 8.36
C HIS A 115 5.87 -6.14 7.16
N HIS A 116 6.58 -5.08 6.80
CA HIS A 116 6.35 -4.34 5.54
C HIS A 116 7.64 -3.62 5.09
N SER A 117 7.61 -3.12 3.86
CA SER A 117 8.71 -2.33 3.30
C SER A 117 8.19 -1.28 2.33
N LEU A 118 8.78 -0.08 2.40
CA LEU A 118 8.66 0.95 1.38
C LEU A 118 9.86 0.84 0.43
N ILE A 119 9.61 0.84 -0.87
CA ILE A 119 10.62 0.81 -1.92
C ILE A 119 10.70 2.19 -2.57
N VAL A 120 11.88 2.75 -2.61
CA VAL A 120 12.11 4.09 -3.19
C VAL A 120 13.21 4.05 -4.25
N ALA A 121 13.17 5.01 -5.16
CA ALA A 121 14.25 5.31 -6.07
C ALA A 121 14.75 6.74 -5.84
N GLY A 122 16.03 6.96 -5.97
CA GLY A 122 16.66 8.26 -5.77
C GLY A 122 17.85 8.51 -6.67
N SER A 123 18.44 9.71 -6.55
CA SER A 123 19.74 10.00 -7.12
C SER A 123 20.83 9.24 -6.38
N SER A 124 21.87 8.84 -7.07
CA SER A 124 22.98 8.08 -6.47
C SER A 124 23.58 8.80 -5.25
N GLY A 125 23.64 8.10 -4.11
CA GLY A 125 24.11 8.63 -2.83
C GLY A 125 23.13 9.55 -2.12
N GLY A 126 21.86 9.61 -2.56
CA GLY A 126 20.82 10.42 -1.92
C GLY A 126 20.13 9.73 -0.76
N ILE A 127 20.18 8.38 -0.71
CA ILE A 127 19.55 7.60 0.34
C ILE A 127 20.55 7.30 1.45
N ASN A 128 20.26 7.77 2.65
CA ASN A 128 21.10 7.50 3.81
C ASN A 128 20.85 6.09 4.34
N ILE A 129 21.87 5.22 4.28
CA ILE A 129 21.80 3.86 4.82
C ILE A 129 21.88 3.93 6.34
N ASP A 130 20.88 3.38 7.01
CA ASP A 130 20.81 3.28 8.46
C ASP A 130 20.24 1.91 8.87
N THR A 131 21.09 1.11 9.48
CA THR A 131 20.73 -0.23 10.02
C THR A 131 20.79 -0.27 11.54
N SER A 132 20.62 0.87 12.20
CA SER A 132 20.58 0.98 13.67
C SER A 132 19.32 0.39 14.29
N GLY A 133 18.26 0.24 13.49
CA GLY A 133 16.96 -0.21 13.95
C GLY A 133 15.93 0.91 14.17
N ASN A 134 16.34 2.18 13.98
CA ASN A 134 15.49 3.36 14.22
C ASN A 134 15.34 4.25 12.99
N ALA A 135 15.49 3.71 11.79
CA ALA A 135 15.38 4.43 10.54
C ALA A 135 13.93 4.39 10.03
N TYR A 136 13.08 5.28 10.53
CA TYR A 136 11.62 5.26 10.26
C TYR A 136 11.19 5.80 8.89
N ALA A 137 12.04 6.53 8.18
CA ALA A 137 11.67 7.16 6.90
C ALA A 137 12.83 7.27 5.91
N VAL A 138 12.49 7.38 4.62
CA VAL A 138 13.42 7.66 3.51
C VAL A 138 12.95 8.92 2.78
N PRO A 139 13.13 10.11 3.35
CA PRO A 139 12.61 11.35 2.79
C PRO A 139 13.29 11.74 1.49
N GLY A 140 12.58 12.48 0.63
CA GLY A 140 13.14 13.11 -0.57
C GLY A 140 13.39 12.18 -1.75
N ASN A 141 12.80 10.98 -1.76
CA ASN A 141 12.93 9.99 -2.83
C ASN A 141 11.58 9.70 -3.49
N ILE A 142 11.62 9.11 -4.68
CA ILE A 142 10.44 8.71 -5.43
C ILE A 142 9.98 7.36 -4.88
N ALA A 143 8.78 7.28 -4.30
CA ALA A 143 8.18 6.01 -3.92
C ALA A 143 7.83 5.21 -5.19
N ILE A 144 8.36 4.00 -5.30
CA ILE A 144 8.13 3.12 -6.45
C ILE A 144 7.38 1.84 -6.05
N GLY A 145 7.17 1.62 -4.76
CA GLY A 145 6.41 0.49 -4.29
C GLY A 145 6.38 0.33 -2.78
N THR A 146 5.44 -0.48 -2.35
CA THR A 146 5.38 -1.03 -1.00
C THR A 146 5.29 -2.55 -1.07
N TRP A 147 5.58 -3.20 0.03
CA TRP A 147 5.39 -4.63 0.18
C TRP A 147 4.96 -4.96 1.60
N ALA A 148 3.97 -5.82 1.72
CA ALA A 148 3.59 -6.51 2.95
C ALA A 148 3.24 -7.97 2.59
N PRO A 149 3.25 -8.92 3.53
CA PRO A 149 2.80 -10.28 3.27
C PRO A 149 1.39 -10.30 2.66
N GLY A 150 1.25 -10.88 1.46
CA GLY A 150 -0.03 -10.93 0.74
C GLY A 150 -0.35 -9.74 -0.15
N SER A 151 0.44 -8.67 -0.13
CA SER A 151 0.25 -7.54 -1.06
C SER A 151 0.60 -7.91 -2.51
N MET A 152 -0.09 -7.29 -3.46
CA MET A 152 0.20 -7.45 -4.88
C MET A 152 1.40 -6.59 -5.29
N PRO A 153 2.25 -7.06 -6.23
CA PRO A 153 3.26 -6.23 -6.85
C PRO A 153 2.65 -5.04 -7.58
N ILE A 154 3.38 -3.94 -7.66
CA ILE A 154 2.94 -2.78 -8.41
C ILE A 154 3.13 -3.02 -9.90
N VAL A 155 2.06 -2.90 -10.68
CA VAL A 155 2.07 -2.97 -12.14
C VAL A 155 1.33 -1.76 -12.67
N TYR A 156 2.03 -0.93 -13.44
CA TYR A 156 1.42 0.20 -14.14
C TYR A 156 0.79 -0.25 -15.45
N PRO A 157 -0.40 0.27 -15.80
CA PRO A 157 -1.09 -0.03 -17.05
C PRO A 157 -0.20 0.09 -18.28
N ASN A 158 -0.31 -0.89 -19.19
CA ASN A 158 0.37 -0.90 -20.48
C ASN A 158 -0.57 -1.40 -21.58
N ALA A 159 -1.46 -0.52 -21.98
CA ALA A 159 -2.42 -0.76 -23.06
C ALA A 159 -2.42 0.40 -24.06
N PRO A 160 -2.96 0.23 -25.27
CA PRO A 160 -3.03 1.32 -26.25
C PRO A 160 -3.69 2.59 -25.73
N GLU A 161 -4.72 2.45 -24.88
CA GLU A 161 -5.47 3.55 -24.28
C GLU A 161 -4.75 4.21 -23.11
N LEU A 162 -3.85 3.49 -22.41
CA LEU A 162 -3.12 4.01 -21.28
C LEU A 162 -1.80 3.28 -21.05
N LYS A 163 -0.71 4.03 -21.13
CA LYS A 163 0.61 3.61 -20.65
C LYS A 163 1.04 4.53 -19.52
N MET A 164 1.41 3.95 -18.40
CA MET A 164 1.86 4.68 -17.19
C MET A 164 3.17 4.12 -16.68
N GLY A 165 3.97 4.94 -16.03
CA GLY A 165 5.19 4.48 -15.39
C GLY A 165 5.91 5.59 -14.63
N ILE A 166 6.92 5.21 -13.87
CA ILE A 166 7.80 6.15 -13.16
C ILE A 166 9.14 6.20 -13.87
N GLU A 167 9.58 7.39 -14.27
CA GLU A 167 10.90 7.55 -14.86
C GLU A 167 11.97 7.44 -13.77
N LEU A 168 12.90 6.48 -13.94
CA LEU A 168 14.07 6.32 -13.09
C LEU A 168 15.31 6.88 -13.77
N PRO A 169 16.20 7.56 -13.02
CA PRO A 169 17.40 8.17 -13.59
C PRO A 169 18.43 7.13 -14.02
N ALA A 170 19.23 7.46 -15.03
CA ALA A 170 20.30 6.62 -15.58
C ALA A 170 21.28 6.11 -14.51
N ASN A 171 21.67 7.00 -13.60
CA ASN A 171 22.55 6.74 -12.46
C ASN A 171 21.80 7.09 -11.19
N GLY A 172 21.06 6.11 -10.68
CA GLY A 172 20.26 6.26 -9.47
C GLY A 172 20.65 5.22 -8.42
N GLU A 173 19.78 5.07 -7.46
CA GLU A 173 19.84 4.02 -6.46
C GLU A 173 18.42 3.52 -6.15
N ILE A 174 18.33 2.27 -5.73
CA ILE A 174 17.12 1.71 -5.12
C ILE A 174 17.38 1.64 -3.63
N GLY A 175 16.46 2.22 -2.88
CA GLY A 175 16.43 2.15 -1.43
C GLY A 175 15.22 1.44 -0.92
N MET A 176 15.33 0.95 0.29
CA MET A 176 14.21 0.34 1.02
C MET A 176 14.24 0.78 2.46
N ASN A 177 13.07 1.14 2.97
CA ASN A 177 12.83 1.15 4.40
C ASN A 177 12.14 -0.15 4.76
N ILE A 178 12.71 -0.90 5.71
CA ILE A 178 12.30 -2.26 6.03
C ILE A 178 11.92 -2.31 7.51
N HIS A 179 10.68 -2.67 7.77
CA HIS A 179 10.19 -2.99 9.11
C HIS A 179 10.34 -4.49 9.36
N THR A 180 11.16 -4.85 10.35
CA THR A 180 11.33 -6.24 10.80
C THR A 180 10.64 -6.43 12.14
N PRO A 181 9.79 -7.48 12.30
CA PRO A 181 9.03 -7.69 13.51
C PRO A 181 9.91 -8.14 14.69
N LYS A 182 9.50 -7.82 15.91
CA LYS A 182 10.13 -8.27 17.15
C LYS A 182 10.37 -9.78 17.17
N GLY A 183 11.46 -10.21 17.79
CA GLY A 183 11.84 -11.63 17.87
C GLY A 183 12.67 -12.12 16.69
N THR A 184 12.97 -11.28 15.70
CA THR A 184 13.79 -11.65 14.53
C THR A 184 15.27 -11.32 14.68
N ALA A 185 15.73 -10.84 15.83
CA ALA A 185 17.12 -10.45 16.05
C ALA A 185 18.12 -11.54 15.63
N GLY A 186 19.13 -11.14 14.87
CA GLY A 186 20.17 -12.02 14.34
C GLY A 186 19.81 -12.78 13.08
N GLN A 187 18.52 -12.81 12.68
CA GLN A 187 18.08 -13.40 11.41
C GLN A 187 18.59 -12.58 10.22
N LEU A 188 18.96 -13.26 9.15
CA LEU A 188 19.47 -12.61 7.94
C LEU A 188 18.32 -12.10 7.08
N ILE A 189 18.29 -10.80 6.85
CA ILE A 189 17.38 -10.17 5.90
C ILE A 189 18.05 -10.17 4.52
N ASP A 190 17.42 -10.82 3.58
CA ASP A 190 17.89 -11.01 2.20
C ASP A 190 16.72 -10.80 1.24
N ILE A 191 16.82 -9.75 0.39
CA ILE A 191 15.73 -9.29 -0.44
C ILE A 191 16.24 -9.03 -1.85
N GLN A 192 15.45 -9.41 -2.85
CA GLN A 192 15.59 -8.98 -4.22
C GLN A 192 14.46 -8.02 -4.60
N VAL A 193 14.81 -6.96 -5.32
CA VAL A 193 13.84 -6.09 -6.00
C VAL A 193 13.96 -6.35 -7.51
N ARG A 194 12.85 -6.70 -8.13
CA ARG A 194 12.78 -7.00 -9.56
C ARG A 194 12.08 -5.87 -10.27
N LEU A 195 12.76 -5.31 -11.27
CA LEU A 195 12.32 -4.15 -12.01
C LEU A 195 12.00 -4.56 -13.45
N TYR A 196 10.84 -4.12 -13.91
CA TYR A 196 10.36 -4.31 -15.27
C TYR A 196 10.20 -2.94 -15.91
N PHE A 197 10.85 -2.74 -17.05
CA PHE A 197 10.87 -1.44 -17.73
C PHE A 197 10.12 -1.49 -19.06
N TYR A 198 9.67 -0.35 -19.49
CA TYR A 198 9.29 -0.18 -20.90
C TYR A 198 10.51 -0.30 -21.79
N PRO A 199 10.35 -0.72 -23.08
CA PRO A 199 11.42 -0.62 -24.07
C PRO A 199 11.95 0.81 -24.16
N VAL A 200 13.26 0.96 -24.43
CA VAL A 200 13.94 2.26 -24.46
C VAL A 200 13.29 3.30 -25.37
N ASN A 201 12.73 2.84 -26.50
CA ASN A 201 12.09 3.72 -27.50
C ASN A 201 10.56 3.75 -27.37
N GLU A 202 10.01 3.26 -26.26
CA GLU A 202 8.57 3.29 -26.04
C GLU A 202 8.11 4.74 -25.86
N THR A 203 6.98 5.06 -26.47
CA THR A 203 6.40 6.41 -26.46
C THR A 203 4.99 6.41 -25.89
N GLY A 204 4.53 7.60 -25.50
CA GLY A 204 3.19 7.78 -24.96
C GLY A 204 3.05 7.30 -23.49
N ILE A 205 4.15 7.05 -22.80
CA ILE A 205 4.13 6.71 -21.39
C ILE A 205 3.87 7.99 -20.58
N ARG A 206 2.86 7.94 -19.74
CA ARG A 206 2.50 9.04 -18.83
C ARG A 206 3.21 8.86 -17.52
N GLN A 207 3.95 9.90 -17.10
CA GLN A 207 4.68 9.91 -15.82
C GLN A 207 3.71 9.83 -14.65
N VAL A 208 3.94 8.87 -13.77
CA VAL A 208 3.27 8.77 -12.46
C VAL A 208 4.04 9.61 -11.45
N PHE A 209 3.31 10.39 -10.69
CA PHE A 209 3.81 11.21 -9.59
C PHE A 209 3.13 10.79 -8.30
N ASP A 210 3.87 10.94 -7.18
CA ASP A 210 3.30 10.82 -5.83
C ASP A 210 3.09 12.21 -5.25
N PHE A 211 2.04 12.37 -4.45
CA PHE A 211 1.90 13.51 -3.55
C PHE A 211 1.19 13.08 -2.26
N VAL A 212 1.54 13.74 -1.18
CA VAL A 212 0.95 13.49 0.15
C VAL A 212 0.35 14.78 0.66
N PRO A 213 -0.86 15.13 0.18
CA PRO A 213 -1.50 16.39 0.56
C PRO A 213 -2.07 16.33 1.97
N LEU A 214 -2.52 15.17 2.40
CA LEU A 214 -3.31 15.02 3.62
C LEU A 214 -2.44 14.41 4.73
N GLN A 215 -1.75 15.28 5.49
CA GLN A 215 -0.94 14.88 6.63
C GLN A 215 -1.08 15.89 7.77
N TYR A 216 -1.09 15.39 8.99
CA TYR A 216 -1.29 16.21 10.18
C TYR A 216 -0.19 15.98 11.20
N TRP A 217 0.61 17.01 11.49
CA TRP A 217 1.77 17.00 12.40
C TRP A 217 1.73 18.13 13.43
N ALA A 218 0.57 18.71 13.69
CA ALA A 218 0.45 19.82 14.61
C ALA A 218 0.65 19.39 16.08
N ASN A 219 1.07 20.33 16.93
CA ASN A 219 1.30 20.06 18.36
C ASN A 219 0.03 19.67 19.14
N ASP A 220 -1.13 19.87 18.55
CA ASP A 220 -2.44 19.45 19.11
C ASP A 220 -2.86 18.04 18.64
N PHE A 221 -2.04 17.37 17.85
CA PHE A 221 -2.23 15.94 17.54
C PHE A 221 -1.83 15.10 18.77
N PHE A 222 -2.78 14.94 19.66
CA PHE A 222 -2.65 14.08 20.84
C PHE A 222 -4.00 13.44 21.19
N ILE A 223 -3.95 12.18 21.61
CA ILE A 223 -5.13 11.38 21.97
C ILE A 223 -4.97 10.96 23.45
N PRO A 224 -5.70 11.61 24.39
CA PRO A 224 -5.63 11.28 25.80
C PRO A 224 -6.04 9.83 26.09
N ALA A 225 -5.48 9.25 27.14
CA ALA A 225 -5.86 7.94 27.63
C ALA A 225 -7.36 7.83 27.88
N GLY A 226 -7.99 6.76 27.39
CA GLY A 226 -9.41 6.48 27.60
C GLY A 226 -10.35 7.30 26.70
N GLN A 227 -9.85 7.98 25.68
CA GLN A 227 -10.66 8.80 24.78
C GLN A 227 -10.64 8.25 23.33
N ILE A 228 -11.74 8.52 22.62
CA ILE A 228 -11.84 8.46 21.17
C ILE A 228 -11.74 9.89 20.64
N LYS A 229 -10.93 10.10 19.61
CA LYS A 229 -10.71 11.42 19.03
C LYS A 229 -10.57 11.32 17.51
N SER A 230 -11.14 12.26 16.79
CA SER A 230 -10.98 12.39 15.34
C SER A 230 -10.18 13.64 15.01
N PHE A 231 -9.40 13.57 13.96
CA PHE A 231 -8.68 14.69 13.35
C PHE A 231 -9.03 14.78 11.89
N SER A 232 -9.12 16.01 11.41
CA SER A 232 -9.40 16.31 10.02
C SER A 232 -8.29 17.16 9.44
N VAL A 233 -8.00 16.93 8.16
CA VAL A 233 -7.10 17.77 7.38
C VAL A 233 -7.72 18.08 6.02
N GLU A 234 -7.50 19.30 5.56
CA GLU A 234 -7.95 19.78 4.25
C GLU A 234 -6.79 20.41 3.48
N GLU A 235 -6.72 20.11 2.18
CA GLU A 235 -5.74 20.69 1.28
C GLU A 235 -6.37 20.99 -0.08
N PRO A 236 -6.06 22.15 -0.68
CA PRO A 236 -6.51 22.45 -2.03
C PRO A 236 -5.98 21.41 -3.04
N ALA A 237 -6.80 21.06 -4.03
CA ALA A 237 -6.34 20.28 -5.16
C ALA A 237 -5.19 20.97 -5.93
N PRO A 238 -4.35 20.24 -6.65
CA PRO A 238 -3.33 20.83 -7.49
C PRO A 238 -3.87 21.86 -8.48
N SER A 239 -3.07 22.87 -8.82
CA SER A 239 -3.47 23.96 -9.73
C SER A 239 -3.83 23.52 -11.16
N GLN A 240 -3.52 22.29 -11.51
CA GLN A 240 -3.90 21.63 -12.76
C GLN A 240 -4.70 20.38 -12.47
N ALA A 241 -5.65 20.05 -13.35
CA ALA A 241 -6.40 18.81 -13.22
C ALA A 241 -5.46 17.59 -13.30
N ILE A 242 -5.70 16.64 -12.44
CA ILE A 242 -4.97 15.38 -12.37
C ILE A 242 -5.91 14.18 -12.46
N SER A 243 -5.37 13.03 -12.85
CA SER A 243 -6.05 11.74 -12.79
C SER A 243 -5.40 10.90 -11.71
N ILE A 244 -6.09 10.71 -10.59
CA ILE A 244 -5.59 9.91 -9.48
C ILE A 244 -5.68 8.43 -9.86
N PHE A 245 -4.59 7.70 -9.64
CA PHE A 245 -4.45 6.29 -9.95
C PHE A 245 -4.58 5.39 -8.73
N SER A 246 -4.03 5.81 -7.59
CA SER A 246 -4.07 5.04 -6.35
C SER A 246 -4.11 5.94 -5.12
N ALA A 247 -4.56 5.37 -4.00
CA ALA A 247 -4.48 5.95 -2.68
C ALA A 247 -3.63 5.08 -1.75
N PHE A 248 -2.90 5.71 -0.84
CA PHE A 248 -2.13 5.07 0.22
C PHE A 248 -2.50 5.71 1.55
N PRO A 249 -3.44 5.11 2.30
CA PRO A 249 -3.75 5.55 3.67
C PRO A 249 -2.68 5.04 4.62
N HIS A 250 -2.34 5.83 5.64
CA HIS A 250 -1.41 5.39 6.67
C HIS A 250 -1.77 5.99 8.03
N SER A 251 -1.82 5.13 9.01
CA SER A 251 -1.98 5.43 10.41
C SER A 251 -1.32 4.31 11.23
N HIS A 252 -1.29 4.43 12.56
CA HIS A 252 -0.75 3.37 13.42
C HIS A 252 -1.84 2.55 14.11
N GLN A 253 -1.55 2.03 15.32
CA GLN A 253 -2.32 0.93 15.92
C GLN A 253 -3.69 1.33 16.45
N ILE A 254 -3.87 2.57 16.94
CA ILE A 254 -5.15 2.95 17.54
C ILE A 254 -6.11 3.67 16.58
N CYS A 255 -5.71 3.85 15.32
CA CYS A 255 -6.64 4.29 14.29
C CYS A 255 -7.73 3.23 14.09
N THR A 256 -8.95 3.66 13.87
CA THR A 256 -10.11 2.78 13.66
C THR A 256 -10.83 3.04 12.35
N GLU A 257 -10.86 4.30 11.90
CA GLU A 257 -11.60 4.70 10.71
C GLU A 257 -10.82 5.76 9.93
N ILE A 258 -10.88 5.68 8.59
CA ILE A 258 -10.32 6.67 7.67
C ILE A 258 -11.35 6.98 6.59
N ILE A 259 -11.60 8.28 6.34
CA ILE A 259 -12.50 8.73 5.27
C ILE A 259 -11.81 9.83 4.46
N ASN A 260 -11.63 9.58 3.17
CA ASN A 260 -11.07 10.54 2.22
C ASN A 260 -12.09 10.88 1.14
N TYR A 261 -12.29 12.14 0.90
CA TYR A 261 -13.11 12.66 -0.20
C TYR A 261 -12.57 13.99 -0.71
N ALA A 262 -13.03 14.42 -1.85
CA ALA A 262 -12.82 15.77 -2.32
C ALA A 262 -14.17 16.47 -2.51
N TYR A 263 -14.24 17.78 -2.31
CA TYR A 263 -15.44 18.55 -2.52
C TYR A 263 -15.15 19.88 -3.22
N ASP A 264 -16.10 20.34 -4.03
CA ASP A 264 -16.04 21.66 -4.64
C ASP A 264 -16.86 22.65 -3.78
N PRO A 265 -16.21 23.64 -3.13
CA PRO A 265 -16.89 24.56 -2.22
C PRO A 265 -17.89 25.49 -2.91
N LEU A 266 -17.85 25.60 -4.25
CA LEU A 266 -18.76 26.45 -5.00
C LEU A 266 -20.05 25.72 -5.40
N THR A 267 -19.95 24.44 -5.72
CA THR A 267 -21.08 23.63 -6.18
C THR A 267 -21.63 22.68 -5.13
N ASN A 268 -20.88 22.46 -4.04
CA ASN A 268 -21.10 21.40 -3.04
C ASN A 268 -21.10 19.99 -3.63
N ASP A 269 -20.50 19.82 -4.81
CA ASP A 269 -20.26 18.49 -5.36
C ASP A 269 -19.20 17.77 -4.54
N THR A 270 -19.43 16.49 -4.23
CA THR A 270 -18.52 15.66 -3.46
C THR A 270 -18.10 14.43 -4.25
N MET A 271 -16.82 14.11 -4.18
CA MET A 271 -16.22 12.97 -4.86
C MET A 271 -15.58 12.03 -3.83
N PRO A 272 -16.06 10.78 -3.72
CA PRO A 272 -15.47 9.81 -2.83
C PRO A 272 -14.05 9.44 -3.30
N LEU A 273 -13.10 9.33 -2.36
CA LEU A 273 -11.75 8.88 -2.65
C LEU A 273 -11.43 7.56 -1.94
N MET A 274 -11.74 7.46 -0.65
CA MET A 274 -11.52 6.21 0.09
C MET A 274 -12.29 6.22 1.40
N LYS A 275 -12.76 5.05 1.82
CA LYS A 275 -13.34 4.85 3.14
C LYS A 275 -12.89 3.53 3.72
N ILE A 276 -12.43 3.56 4.96
CA ILE A 276 -12.05 2.40 5.76
C ILE A 276 -12.83 2.49 7.06
N ASP A 277 -13.78 1.58 7.27
CA ASP A 277 -14.59 1.53 8.50
C ASP A 277 -13.88 0.77 9.63
N ARG A 278 -12.82 0.06 9.29
CA ARG A 278 -12.01 -0.70 10.24
C ARG A 278 -10.58 -0.75 9.76
N TRP A 279 -9.78 0.20 10.26
CA TRP A 279 -8.35 0.23 9.99
C TRP A 279 -7.65 -1.01 10.56
N ASP A 280 -6.71 -1.54 9.80
CA ASP A 280 -5.84 -2.63 10.22
C ASP A 280 -4.39 -2.23 9.96
N PHE A 281 -3.65 -1.97 11.05
CA PHE A 281 -2.25 -1.58 10.99
C PHE A 281 -1.37 -2.65 10.33
N GLU A 282 -1.73 -3.91 10.46
CA GLU A 282 -0.99 -5.03 9.87
C GLU A 282 -1.17 -5.12 8.35
N HIS A 283 -2.15 -4.41 7.79
CA HIS A 283 -2.52 -4.49 6.38
C HIS A 283 -2.53 -3.12 5.71
N GLN A 284 -1.36 -2.69 5.24
CA GLN A 284 -1.14 -1.39 4.61
C GLN A 284 -0.65 -1.57 3.19
N GLU A 285 -1.42 -1.08 2.20
CA GLU A 285 -1.08 -1.20 0.79
C GLU A 285 -1.56 0.01 -0.02
N TYR A 286 -1.07 0.12 -1.27
CA TYR A 286 -1.65 1.01 -2.26
C TYR A 286 -2.95 0.41 -2.78
N TYR A 287 -4.04 1.17 -2.71
CA TYR A 287 -5.33 0.84 -3.29
C TYR A 287 -5.44 1.50 -4.66
N TYR A 288 -5.40 0.69 -5.73
CA TYR A 288 -5.49 1.17 -7.10
C TYR A 288 -6.95 1.33 -7.51
N TYR A 289 -7.35 2.51 -7.95
CA TYR A 289 -8.72 2.77 -8.38
C TYR A 289 -9.07 1.92 -9.61
N LYS A 290 -10.30 1.42 -9.65
CA LYS A 290 -10.81 0.66 -10.80
C LYS A 290 -10.87 1.51 -12.07
N ASN A 291 -11.17 2.79 -11.94
CA ASN A 291 -11.09 3.81 -12.97
C ASN A 291 -10.25 4.97 -12.47
N LEU A 292 -9.57 5.69 -13.36
CA LEU A 292 -8.87 6.91 -12.99
C LEU A 292 -9.85 7.94 -12.42
N VAL A 293 -9.50 8.55 -11.30
CA VAL A 293 -10.36 9.55 -10.64
C VAL A 293 -9.88 10.95 -11.02
N LYS A 294 -10.72 11.69 -11.75
CA LYS A 294 -10.41 13.07 -12.13
C LYS A 294 -10.55 14.01 -10.95
N LEU A 295 -9.47 14.67 -10.55
CA LEU A 295 -9.48 15.75 -9.58
C LEU A 295 -9.27 17.09 -10.27
N SER A 296 -10.25 17.97 -10.20
CA SER A 296 -10.20 19.33 -10.77
C SER A 296 -9.62 20.33 -9.77
N PRO A 297 -9.01 21.45 -10.23
CA PRO A 297 -8.37 22.44 -9.34
C PRO A 297 -9.33 23.17 -8.38
N SER A 298 -10.65 23.14 -8.64
CA SER A 298 -11.64 23.76 -7.77
C SER A 298 -11.93 22.97 -6.50
N TYR A 299 -11.49 21.72 -6.44
CA TYR A 299 -11.77 20.84 -5.32
C TYR A 299 -10.83 21.09 -4.14
N ILE A 300 -11.32 20.76 -2.96
CA ILE A 300 -10.56 20.64 -1.72
C ILE A 300 -10.54 19.16 -1.36
N LEU A 301 -9.37 18.62 -1.12
CA LEU A 301 -9.17 17.29 -0.57
C LEU A 301 -9.42 17.31 0.92
N HIS A 302 -10.09 16.30 1.45
CA HIS A 302 -10.41 16.17 2.87
C HIS A 302 -10.10 14.75 3.36
N SER A 303 -9.53 14.65 4.56
CA SER A 303 -9.33 13.39 5.27
C SER A 303 -9.79 13.52 6.72
N ASP A 304 -10.52 12.51 7.18
CA ASP A 304 -10.85 12.29 8.59
C ASP A 304 -10.23 10.96 9.05
N HIS A 305 -9.49 10.99 10.17
CA HIS A 305 -9.04 9.81 10.88
C HIS A 305 -9.62 9.78 12.29
N THR A 306 -10.14 8.63 12.69
CA THR A 306 -10.67 8.39 14.05
C THR A 306 -9.77 7.42 14.79
N TYR A 307 -9.43 7.78 16.03
CA TYR A 307 -8.52 7.04 16.91
C TYR A 307 -9.22 6.65 18.20
N ASP A 308 -9.09 5.39 18.58
CA ASP A 308 -9.64 4.86 19.85
C ASP A 308 -8.51 4.50 20.81
N ASN A 309 -8.21 5.43 21.73
CA ASN A 309 -7.24 5.22 22.82
C ASN A 309 -7.91 4.74 24.11
N THR A 310 -8.92 3.87 23.99
CA THR A 310 -9.59 3.27 25.15
C THR A 310 -9.04 1.87 25.46
N SER A 311 -9.35 1.36 26.65
CA SER A 311 -9.04 -0.02 27.03
C SER A 311 -9.92 -1.08 26.32
N LEU A 312 -10.91 -0.65 25.55
CA LEU A 312 -11.75 -1.54 24.74
C LEU A 312 -11.14 -1.80 23.37
N ASN A 313 -10.24 -0.93 22.91
CA ASN A 313 -9.49 -1.17 21.70
C ASN A 313 -8.39 -2.22 21.95
N HIS A 314 -8.54 -3.39 21.38
CA HIS A 314 -7.60 -4.50 21.53
C HIS A 314 -6.26 -4.26 20.82
N HIS A 315 -6.20 -3.29 19.92
CA HIS A 315 -4.97 -2.87 19.20
C HIS A 315 -4.20 -1.78 19.98
N ASN A 316 -4.73 -1.28 21.12
CA ASN A 316 -4.03 -0.28 21.90
C ASN A 316 -2.68 -0.85 22.42
N PRO A 317 -1.54 -0.23 22.08
CA PRO A 317 -0.22 -0.71 22.49
C PRO A 317 0.02 -0.61 24.01
N HIS A 318 -0.82 0.18 24.72
CA HIS A 318 -0.68 0.43 26.16
C HIS A 318 -1.83 -0.15 26.96
N SER A 319 -1.48 -0.91 28.00
CA SER A 319 -2.45 -1.41 28.98
C SER A 319 -1.96 -1.17 30.42
N PRO A 320 -2.53 -0.19 31.14
CA PRO A 320 -3.63 0.69 30.78
C PRO A 320 -3.25 1.70 29.68
N PRO A 321 -4.24 2.28 28.96
CA PRO A 321 -4.02 3.31 27.95
C PRO A 321 -3.19 4.47 28.49
N GLN A 322 -2.32 5.05 27.64
CA GLN A 322 -1.48 6.20 27.91
C GLN A 322 -1.76 7.32 26.90
N LEU A 323 -1.25 8.52 27.17
CA LEU A 323 -1.29 9.60 26.18
C LEU A 323 -0.52 9.18 24.93
N ILE A 324 -1.13 9.29 23.76
CA ILE A 324 -0.51 9.07 22.44
C ILE A 324 -0.40 10.40 21.72
N THR A 325 0.71 10.64 21.07
CA THR A 325 1.02 11.86 20.30
C THR A 325 1.45 11.52 18.87
N ALA A 326 1.59 12.52 18.03
CA ALA A 326 2.18 12.35 16.71
C ALA A 326 3.62 11.85 16.81
N GLY A 327 3.97 10.85 16.01
CA GLY A 327 5.33 10.32 15.97
C GLY A 327 5.48 9.17 14.96
N PHE A 328 6.71 8.69 14.85
CA PHE A 328 7.06 7.62 13.89
C PHE A 328 7.10 6.22 14.51
N ASN A 329 7.04 6.10 15.85
CA ASN A 329 6.99 4.79 16.47
C ASN A 329 5.60 4.18 16.32
N THR A 330 5.52 2.87 16.34
CA THR A 330 4.23 2.17 16.19
C THR A 330 3.25 2.41 17.35
N ASP A 331 3.77 2.84 18.50
CA ASP A 331 3.01 3.25 19.68
C ASP A 331 2.71 4.77 19.74
N ASP A 332 3.23 5.56 18.83
CA ASP A 332 2.77 6.90 18.48
C ASP A 332 1.61 6.82 17.48
N GLU A 333 1.17 7.95 16.90
CA GLU A 333 0.18 7.95 15.81
C GLU A 333 0.53 8.90 14.66
N MET A 334 -0.04 8.60 13.50
CA MET A 334 0.07 9.40 12.28
C MET A 334 -1.30 9.60 11.64
N LEU A 335 -1.46 10.75 10.96
CA LEU A 335 -2.45 10.97 9.92
C LEU A 335 -1.69 11.26 8.64
N TYR A 336 -1.76 10.35 7.67
CA TYR A 336 -0.98 10.45 6.45
C TYR A 336 -1.68 9.74 5.30
N ASP A 337 -2.16 10.49 4.30
CA ASP A 337 -2.76 9.92 3.10
C ASP A 337 -2.07 10.46 1.85
N GLY A 338 -1.54 9.54 1.07
CA GLY A 338 -0.86 9.81 -0.18
C GLY A 338 -1.64 9.31 -1.39
N PHE A 339 -1.35 9.88 -2.54
CA PHE A 339 -1.94 9.51 -3.81
C PHE A 339 -0.89 9.42 -4.91
N GLN A 340 -1.08 8.48 -5.84
CA GLN A 340 -0.37 8.48 -7.11
C GLN A 340 -1.28 9.01 -8.20
N PHE A 341 -0.74 9.83 -9.09
CA PHE A 341 -1.50 10.49 -10.15
C PHE A 341 -0.69 10.68 -11.43
N ILE A 342 -1.41 10.95 -12.49
CA ILE A 342 -0.87 11.41 -13.79
C ILE A 342 -1.53 12.74 -14.15
N ALA A 343 -0.91 13.53 -15.02
CA ALA A 343 -1.55 14.73 -15.58
C ALA A 343 -2.83 14.34 -16.30
N TYR A 344 -3.95 15.01 -16.01
CA TYR A 344 -5.25 14.68 -16.60
C TYR A 344 -5.28 14.86 -18.11
N GLN A 345 -5.89 13.91 -18.80
CA GLN A 345 -6.30 14.00 -20.20
C GLN A 345 -7.79 13.70 -20.31
N ALA A 346 -8.47 14.39 -21.21
CA ALA A 346 -9.92 14.24 -21.39
C ALA A 346 -10.28 12.78 -21.71
N GLY A 347 -11.18 12.21 -20.91
CA GLY A 347 -11.63 10.83 -21.04
C GLY A 347 -10.94 9.83 -20.12
N ASP A 348 -9.94 10.24 -19.33
CA ASP A 348 -9.25 9.37 -18.36
C ASP A 348 -10.21 8.66 -17.42
N GLU A 349 -11.24 9.35 -16.97
CA GLU A 349 -12.26 8.84 -16.05
C GLU A 349 -13.05 7.62 -16.61
N ASN A 350 -12.99 7.41 -17.92
CA ASN A 350 -13.63 6.27 -18.59
C ASN A 350 -12.70 5.06 -18.76
N ILE A 351 -11.40 5.19 -18.40
CA ILE A 351 -10.42 4.11 -18.53
C ILE A 351 -10.56 3.15 -17.36
N ASN A 352 -10.84 1.88 -17.67
CA ASN A 352 -10.97 0.82 -16.67
C ASN A 352 -9.61 0.14 -16.44
N ILE A 353 -8.94 0.53 -15.36
CA ILE A 353 -7.62 0.01 -14.94
C ILE A 353 -7.69 -1.48 -14.63
N ASP A 354 -8.74 -1.93 -13.93
CA ASP A 354 -8.94 -3.34 -13.56
C ASP A 354 -9.00 -4.24 -14.81
N SER A 355 -9.69 -3.77 -15.86
CA SER A 355 -9.73 -4.48 -17.14
C SER A 355 -8.36 -4.55 -17.81
N ILE A 356 -7.60 -3.45 -17.81
CA ILE A 356 -6.25 -3.43 -18.39
C ILE A 356 -5.33 -4.39 -17.64
N LEU A 357 -5.30 -4.32 -16.30
CA LEU A 357 -4.41 -5.13 -15.50
C LEU A 357 -4.75 -6.63 -15.55
N LYS A 358 -6.02 -7.01 -15.62
CA LYS A 358 -6.44 -8.40 -15.82
C LYS A 358 -5.93 -9.04 -17.11
N HIS A 359 -5.65 -8.25 -18.13
CA HIS A 359 -5.11 -8.72 -19.41
C HIS A 359 -3.60 -8.46 -19.54
N ASP A 360 -2.95 -7.92 -18.51
CA ASP A 360 -1.52 -7.64 -18.54
C ASP A 360 -0.70 -8.95 -18.45
N PRO A 361 0.23 -9.20 -19.40
CA PRO A 361 1.01 -10.44 -19.41
C PRO A 361 1.98 -10.58 -18.22
N LEU A 362 2.25 -9.52 -17.47
CA LEU A 362 3.02 -9.61 -16.22
C LEU A 362 2.18 -10.17 -15.06
N ILE A 363 0.88 -10.03 -15.10
CA ILE A 363 0.00 -10.53 -14.04
C ILE A 363 -0.35 -11.98 -14.34
N VAL A 364 0.21 -12.89 -13.56
CA VAL A 364 -0.11 -14.32 -13.67
C VAL A 364 -1.45 -14.56 -12.99
N LEU A 365 -2.50 -14.65 -13.80
CA LEU A 365 -3.83 -15.07 -13.32
C LEU A 365 -3.76 -16.53 -12.88
N GLY A 366 -3.91 -16.80 -11.61
CA GLY A 366 -3.87 -18.17 -11.08
C GLY A 366 -3.64 -18.26 -9.59
N ILE A 367 -3.58 -17.13 -8.91
CA ILE A 367 -3.73 -17.06 -7.46
C ILE A 367 -5.21 -16.70 -7.23
N PRO A 368 -6.02 -17.67 -6.75
CA PRO A 368 -7.43 -17.39 -6.48
C PRO A 368 -7.60 -16.35 -5.38
#